data_b7c7082efcfea91db5ffbfa259631447
#
_entry.id   b7c7082efcfea91db5ffbfa259631447
#
_cell.length_a   1.000
_cell.length_b   1.000
_cell.length_c   1.000
_cell.angle_alpha   90.00
_cell.angle_beta   90.00
_cell.angle_gamma   90.00
#
_symmetry.space_group_name_H-M   'P 1'
#
loop_
_entity.id
_entity.type
_entity.pdbx_description
1 polymer ?
#
loop_
_entity_poly.entity_id
_entity_poly.type
_entity_poly.pdbx_seq_one_letter_code
_entity_poly.pdbx_strand_id
1 'polypeptide(L)'
;MNRLELIRALPKAELHVHIEGTFEPELMFAIAQRNQIAIPYKSVEEVKQAYNFHNLQSYLDFYYAGANVLIHEQDFYDLAWAYFEKCAEDNVVHTEMFFDPQTHTDRGIAFATVINGLQKACDDAKAKLGISSHLIMCFLRHLSEEAAFETLEQALPYKDQIIAIGLDSSEVGHPPSKFERVFAKAREVGFLVVAHAGEEGPAEYVWEALDLLKVNRIDHGVRSEEDSELMQRLIREKMPLTVCPLSNLKLCVVEDMQQHNIRRLLQQGVHVTVNSDDPSYFGGYMNDNFIAIAEALDLSNEELKQLATHSFEASFIPEAEKEKWINQIRALI
;
A
#
# COMPACT_ATOMS: atom_id res chain seq x y z
N MET A 1 -12.27 27.50 0.26
CA MET A 1 -12.71 26.08 0.42
C MET A 1 -12.44 25.67 1.84
N ASN A 2 -13.41 25.02 2.53
CA ASN A 2 -13.11 24.47 3.85
C ASN A 2 -12.24 23.20 3.72
N ARG A 3 -11.68 22.73 4.84
CA ARG A 3 -10.74 21.61 4.87
C ARG A 3 -11.31 20.32 4.27
N LEU A 4 -12.54 19.97 4.57
CA LEU A 4 -13.20 18.77 4.07
C LEU A 4 -13.50 18.86 2.56
N GLU A 5 -13.94 20.03 2.10
CA GLU A 5 -14.13 20.29 0.67
C GLU A 5 -12.81 20.19 -0.09
N LEU A 6 -11.72 20.71 0.48
CA LEU A 6 -10.39 20.59 -0.11
C LEU A 6 -9.95 19.13 -0.22
N ILE A 7 -10.05 18.35 0.86
CA ILE A 7 -9.67 16.92 0.85
C ILE A 7 -10.39 16.16 -0.26
N ARG A 8 -11.70 16.39 -0.43
CA ARG A 8 -12.48 15.74 -1.48
C ARG A 8 -12.12 16.22 -2.90
N ALA A 9 -11.74 17.48 -3.04
CA ALA A 9 -11.37 18.06 -4.33
C ALA A 9 -9.94 17.74 -4.76
N LEU A 10 -9.03 17.47 -3.82
CA LEU A 10 -7.64 17.13 -4.12
C LEU A 10 -7.57 15.88 -5.01
N PRO A 11 -6.93 15.93 -6.20
CA PRO A 11 -6.49 14.71 -6.85
C PRO A 11 -5.43 14.04 -6.00
N LYS A 12 -5.49 12.73 -5.88
CA LYS A 12 -4.60 11.92 -5.05
C LYS A 12 -3.95 10.81 -5.86
N ALA A 13 -2.70 10.49 -5.53
CA ALA A 13 -2.10 9.22 -5.89
C ALA A 13 -2.00 8.35 -4.63
N GLU A 14 -2.44 7.12 -4.70
CA GLU A 14 -2.26 6.15 -3.63
C GLU A 14 -1.11 5.21 -3.97
N LEU A 15 -0.08 5.19 -3.13
CA LEU A 15 1.17 4.50 -3.41
C LEU A 15 1.41 3.29 -2.49
N HIS A 16 0.49 3.05 -1.55
CA HIS A 16 0.59 2.01 -0.55
C HIS A 16 -0.80 1.48 -0.21
N VAL A 17 -1.21 0.50 -0.96
CA VAL A 17 -2.45 -0.25 -0.74
C VAL A 17 -2.22 -1.69 -1.15
N HIS A 18 -2.56 -2.63 -0.27
CA HIS A 18 -2.58 -4.05 -0.59
C HIS A 18 -3.91 -4.40 -1.22
N ILE A 19 -3.89 -4.95 -2.43
CA ILE A 19 -5.15 -5.22 -3.13
C ILE A 19 -6.02 -6.23 -2.35
N GLU A 20 -5.42 -7.21 -1.72
CA GLU A 20 -6.12 -8.17 -0.86
C GLU A 20 -6.68 -7.48 0.41
N GLY A 21 -6.09 -6.36 0.84
CA GLY A 21 -6.54 -5.52 1.95
C GLY A 21 -7.72 -4.61 1.63
N THR A 22 -8.10 -4.52 0.37
CA THR A 22 -9.31 -3.81 -0.09
C THR A 22 -10.55 -4.70 -0.09
N PHE A 23 -10.40 -5.94 0.33
CA PHE A 23 -11.41 -6.98 0.23
C PHE A 23 -12.52 -6.78 1.25
N GLU A 24 -13.57 -6.06 0.86
CA GLU A 24 -14.74 -5.81 1.71
C GLU A 24 -15.48 -7.11 2.04
N PRO A 25 -16.00 -7.27 3.27
CA PRO A 25 -16.71 -8.47 3.69
C PRO A 25 -17.89 -8.85 2.79
N GLU A 26 -18.62 -7.87 2.28
CA GLU A 26 -19.75 -8.08 1.36
C GLU A 26 -19.31 -8.80 0.08
N LEU A 27 -18.21 -8.36 -0.52
CA LEU A 27 -17.63 -8.99 -1.71
C LEU A 27 -17.03 -10.36 -1.39
N MET A 28 -16.40 -10.52 -0.22
CA MET A 28 -15.85 -11.80 0.23
C MET A 28 -16.95 -12.86 0.33
N PHE A 29 -18.11 -12.52 0.92
CA PHE A 29 -19.27 -13.43 0.99
C PHE A 29 -19.80 -13.77 -0.39
N ALA A 30 -19.93 -12.80 -1.30
CA ALA A 30 -20.42 -13.03 -2.66
C ALA A 30 -19.49 -13.98 -3.45
N ILE A 31 -18.17 -13.79 -3.35
CA ILE A 31 -17.18 -14.65 -4.00
C ILE A 31 -17.14 -16.02 -3.35
N ALA A 32 -17.20 -16.12 -2.02
CA ALA A 32 -17.25 -17.39 -1.30
C ALA A 32 -18.47 -18.22 -1.74
N GLN A 33 -19.63 -17.60 -1.89
CA GLN A 33 -20.82 -18.27 -2.38
C GLN A 33 -20.68 -18.74 -3.83
N ARG A 34 -20.15 -17.87 -4.72
CA ARG A 34 -19.89 -18.20 -6.13
C ARG A 34 -18.95 -19.41 -6.26
N ASN A 35 -17.90 -19.43 -5.47
CA ASN A 35 -16.87 -20.47 -5.49
C ASN A 35 -17.19 -21.68 -4.59
N GLN A 36 -18.33 -21.66 -3.90
CA GLN A 36 -18.77 -22.73 -2.97
C GLN A 36 -17.75 -23.01 -1.85
N ILE A 37 -17.12 -21.96 -1.33
CA ILE A 37 -16.15 -22.03 -0.25
C ILE A 37 -16.82 -21.62 1.06
N ALA A 38 -16.69 -22.47 2.07
CA ALA A 38 -17.16 -22.15 3.41
C ALA A 38 -16.21 -21.15 4.08
N ILE A 39 -16.79 -20.09 4.67
CA ILE A 39 -16.07 -19.14 5.52
C ILE A 39 -16.53 -19.32 6.96
N PRO A 40 -15.66 -19.04 7.97
CA PRO A 40 -15.97 -19.32 9.37
C PRO A 40 -16.94 -18.31 10.01
N TYR A 41 -17.51 -17.40 9.24
CA TYR A 41 -18.43 -16.35 9.68
C TYR A 41 -19.81 -16.55 9.06
N LYS A 42 -20.86 -16.18 9.82
CA LYS A 42 -22.24 -16.33 9.39
C LYS A 42 -22.81 -15.06 8.73
N SER A 43 -22.18 -13.90 8.97
CA SER A 43 -22.62 -12.62 8.44
C SER A 43 -21.47 -11.64 8.28
N VAL A 44 -21.70 -10.58 7.50
CA VAL A 44 -20.81 -9.43 7.34
C VAL A 44 -20.50 -8.77 8.68
N GLU A 45 -21.51 -8.67 9.54
CA GLU A 45 -21.38 -8.06 10.88
C GLU A 45 -20.45 -8.87 11.77
N GLU A 46 -20.51 -10.22 11.72
CA GLU A 46 -19.57 -11.08 12.44
C GLU A 46 -18.12 -10.85 11.99
N VAL A 47 -17.90 -10.72 10.68
CA VAL A 47 -16.55 -10.41 10.15
C VAL A 47 -16.06 -9.08 10.69
N LYS A 48 -16.87 -8.03 10.59
CA LYS A 48 -16.50 -6.68 11.05
C LYS A 48 -16.24 -6.63 12.56
N GLN A 49 -17.01 -7.38 13.35
CA GLN A 49 -16.78 -7.48 14.81
C GLN A 49 -15.47 -8.21 15.17
N ALA A 50 -15.00 -9.09 14.29
CA ALA A 50 -13.74 -9.79 14.48
C ALA A 50 -12.50 -8.93 14.17
N TYR A 51 -12.66 -7.74 13.57
CA TYR A 51 -11.58 -6.80 13.26
C TYR A 51 -11.08 -6.08 14.53
N ASN A 52 -10.53 -6.85 15.45
CA ASN A 52 -9.95 -6.36 16.70
C ASN A 52 -8.48 -6.77 16.78
N PHE A 53 -7.62 -5.94 16.22
CA PHE A 53 -6.20 -6.22 16.08
C PHE A 53 -5.41 -5.57 17.23
N HIS A 54 -4.31 -6.22 17.63
CA HIS A 54 -3.43 -5.75 18.71
C HIS A 54 -2.01 -5.43 18.19
N ASN A 55 -1.67 -5.93 17.02
CA ASN A 55 -0.41 -5.75 16.31
C ASN A 55 -0.55 -6.26 14.87
N LEU A 56 0.48 -6.07 14.07
CA LEU A 56 0.52 -6.52 12.68
C LEU A 56 0.24 -8.03 12.53
N GLN A 57 0.84 -8.87 13.37
CA GLN A 57 0.65 -10.34 13.26
C GLN A 57 -0.80 -10.76 13.45
N SER A 58 -1.51 -10.20 14.44
CA SER A 58 -2.92 -10.54 14.69
C SER A 58 -3.84 -10.14 13.53
N TYR A 59 -3.47 -9.12 12.78
CA TYR A 59 -4.13 -8.73 11.55
C TYR A 59 -3.82 -9.68 10.39
N LEU A 60 -2.56 -10.02 10.17
CA LEU A 60 -2.13 -10.85 9.04
C LEU A 60 -2.77 -12.23 9.06
N ASP A 61 -2.99 -12.82 10.24
CA ASP A 61 -3.69 -14.09 10.38
C ASP A 61 -5.11 -14.03 9.79
N PHE A 62 -5.77 -12.88 9.95
CA PHE A 62 -7.10 -12.63 9.41
C PHE A 62 -7.08 -12.38 7.89
N TYR A 63 -6.13 -11.58 7.45
CA TYR A 63 -5.90 -11.22 6.05
C TYR A 63 -5.69 -12.46 5.18
N TYR A 64 -4.79 -13.36 5.57
CA TYR A 64 -4.52 -14.57 4.81
C TYR A 64 -5.72 -15.53 4.78
N ALA A 65 -6.49 -15.61 5.86
CA ALA A 65 -7.71 -16.42 5.89
C ALA A 65 -8.77 -15.89 4.91
N GLY A 66 -8.94 -14.58 4.81
CA GLY A 66 -9.89 -13.93 3.89
C GLY A 66 -9.55 -14.19 2.41
N ALA A 67 -8.27 -14.22 2.07
CA ALA A 67 -7.81 -14.43 0.70
C ALA A 67 -8.13 -15.82 0.12
N ASN A 68 -8.48 -16.81 0.96
CA ASN A 68 -8.75 -18.19 0.54
C ASN A 68 -9.93 -18.33 -0.42
N VAL A 69 -10.84 -17.38 -0.50
CA VAL A 69 -11.99 -17.42 -1.42
C VAL A 69 -11.63 -17.04 -2.84
N LEU A 70 -10.49 -16.40 -3.08
CA LEU A 70 -10.01 -15.95 -4.39
C LEU A 70 -9.36 -17.12 -5.14
N ILE A 71 -10.00 -17.60 -6.22
CA ILE A 71 -9.55 -18.80 -6.97
C ILE A 71 -9.41 -18.54 -8.46
N HIS A 72 -10.29 -17.74 -9.05
CA HIS A 72 -10.37 -17.52 -10.49
C HIS A 72 -9.93 -16.11 -10.87
N GLU A 73 -9.50 -15.91 -12.12
CA GLU A 73 -9.19 -14.57 -12.65
C GLU A 73 -10.29 -13.55 -12.37
N GLN A 74 -11.55 -13.98 -12.48
CA GLN A 74 -12.70 -13.11 -12.21
C GLN A 74 -12.75 -12.63 -10.75
N ASP A 75 -12.28 -13.44 -9.80
CA ASP A 75 -12.25 -13.06 -8.39
C ASP A 75 -11.24 -11.92 -8.14
N PHE A 76 -10.07 -12.00 -8.75
CA PHE A 76 -9.06 -10.94 -8.69
C PHE A 76 -9.47 -9.69 -9.45
N TYR A 77 -10.18 -9.86 -10.58
CA TYR A 77 -10.77 -8.73 -11.29
C TYR A 77 -11.81 -8.02 -10.42
N ASP A 78 -12.75 -8.76 -9.85
CA ASP A 78 -13.84 -8.18 -9.03
C ASP A 78 -13.28 -7.46 -7.81
N LEU A 79 -12.26 -8.03 -7.16
CA LEU A 79 -11.55 -7.42 -6.04
C LEU A 79 -10.95 -6.07 -6.43
N ALA A 80 -10.15 -6.04 -7.49
CA ALA A 80 -9.49 -4.81 -7.95
C ALA A 80 -10.51 -3.80 -8.50
N TRP A 81 -11.55 -4.24 -9.19
CA TRP A 81 -12.60 -3.35 -9.70
C TRP A 81 -13.33 -2.63 -8.57
N ALA A 82 -13.73 -3.36 -7.51
CA ALA A 82 -14.36 -2.76 -6.34
C ALA A 82 -13.48 -1.68 -5.69
N TYR A 83 -12.16 -1.91 -5.63
CA TYR A 83 -11.20 -0.91 -5.16
C TYR A 83 -11.14 0.32 -6.10
N PHE A 84 -11.13 0.13 -7.43
CA PHE A 84 -11.14 1.26 -8.36
C PHE A 84 -12.41 2.12 -8.27
N GLU A 85 -13.55 1.52 -7.93
CA GLU A 85 -14.77 2.28 -7.64
C GLU A 85 -14.58 3.18 -6.41
N LYS A 86 -13.91 2.70 -5.36
CA LYS A 86 -13.52 3.52 -4.20
C LYS A 86 -12.51 4.61 -4.55
N CYS A 87 -11.54 4.33 -5.41
CA CYS A 87 -10.63 5.34 -5.94
C CYS A 87 -11.40 6.50 -6.63
N ALA A 88 -12.40 6.16 -7.44
CA ALA A 88 -13.22 7.17 -8.12
C ALA A 88 -14.02 8.03 -7.13
N GLU A 89 -14.60 7.44 -6.08
CA GLU A 89 -15.31 8.14 -5.01
C GLU A 89 -14.39 9.13 -4.27
N ASP A 90 -13.12 8.74 -4.06
CA ASP A 90 -12.12 9.49 -3.27
C ASP A 90 -11.25 10.45 -4.09
N ASN A 91 -11.51 10.57 -5.40
CA ASN A 91 -10.69 11.35 -6.32
C ASN A 91 -9.21 10.88 -6.34
N VAL A 92 -9.00 9.58 -6.24
CA VAL A 92 -7.71 8.94 -6.50
C VAL A 92 -7.58 8.74 -8.01
N VAL A 93 -6.62 9.41 -8.62
CA VAL A 93 -6.44 9.45 -10.09
C VAL A 93 -5.32 8.54 -10.58
N HIS A 94 -4.50 8.08 -9.64
CA HIS A 94 -3.42 7.11 -9.85
C HIS A 94 -3.24 6.24 -8.62
N THR A 95 -2.95 4.95 -8.81
CA THR A 95 -2.65 4.04 -7.71
C THR A 95 -1.54 3.06 -8.07
N GLU A 96 -0.70 2.73 -7.08
CA GLU A 96 0.35 1.73 -7.18
C GLU A 96 0.08 0.64 -6.14
N MET A 97 -0.55 -0.45 -6.60
CA MET A 97 -1.12 -1.48 -5.74
C MET A 97 -0.14 -2.61 -5.48
N PHE A 98 0.05 -2.97 -4.23
CA PHE A 98 0.72 -4.21 -3.84
C PHE A 98 -0.19 -5.41 -4.08
N PHE A 99 0.40 -6.52 -4.50
CA PHE A 99 -0.24 -7.83 -4.50
C PHE A 99 0.76 -8.91 -4.08
N ASP A 100 0.25 -9.95 -3.41
CA ASP A 100 1.03 -11.01 -2.78
C ASP A 100 0.82 -12.34 -3.50
N PRO A 101 1.53 -12.63 -4.60
CA PRO A 101 1.30 -13.88 -5.34
C PRO A 101 1.53 -15.12 -4.47
N GLN A 102 2.46 -15.10 -3.52
CA GLN A 102 2.74 -16.23 -2.63
C GLN A 102 1.55 -16.61 -1.75
N THR A 103 0.71 -15.65 -1.34
CA THR A 103 -0.56 -15.91 -0.65
C THR A 103 -1.48 -16.83 -1.46
N HIS A 104 -1.39 -16.79 -2.76
CA HIS A 104 -2.25 -17.53 -3.68
C HIS A 104 -1.56 -18.77 -4.26
N THR A 105 -0.30 -18.67 -4.67
CA THR A 105 0.45 -19.78 -5.27
C THR A 105 0.68 -20.92 -4.28
N ASP A 106 0.89 -20.63 -3.00
CA ASP A 106 1.06 -21.62 -1.94
C ASP A 106 -0.18 -22.55 -1.75
N ARG A 107 -1.36 -22.07 -2.14
CA ARG A 107 -2.61 -22.85 -2.12
C ARG A 107 -3.03 -23.34 -3.51
N GLY A 108 -2.11 -23.33 -4.49
CA GLY A 108 -2.29 -23.91 -5.82
C GLY A 108 -2.93 -23.03 -6.86
N ILE A 109 -3.10 -21.72 -6.60
CA ILE A 109 -3.56 -20.75 -7.61
C ILE A 109 -2.38 -20.33 -8.47
N ALA A 110 -2.49 -20.45 -9.79
CA ALA A 110 -1.42 -20.07 -10.69
C ALA A 110 -1.12 -18.57 -10.64
N PHE A 111 0.16 -18.17 -10.72
CA PHE A 111 0.57 -16.76 -10.80
C PHE A 111 -0.18 -16.02 -11.93
N ALA A 112 -0.34 -16.66 -13.08
CA ALA A 112 -1.08 -16.11 -14.21
C ALA A 112 -2.52 -15.74 -13.86
N THR A 113 -3.20 -16.56 -13.06
CA THR A 113 -4.59 -16.29 -12.61
C THR A 113 -4.68 -14.99 -11.83
N VAL A 114 -3.73 -14.74 -10.94
CA VAL A 114 -3.68 -13.53 -10.12
C VAL A 114 -3.42 -12.31 -10.99
N ILE A 115 -2.31 -12.32 -11.71
CA ILE A 115 -1.86 -11.14 -12.47
C ILE A 115 -2.81 -10.78 -13.61
N ASN A 116 -3.38 -11.76 -14.32
CA ASN A 116 -4.31 -11.52 -15.41
C ASN A 116 -5.60 -10.86 -14.91
N GLY A 117 -6.15 -11.33 -13.79
CA GLY A 117 -7.35 -10.74 -13.18
C GLY A 117 -7.11 -9.28 -12.77
N LEU A 118 -6.00 -9.03 -12.09
CA LEU A 118 -5.62 -7.68 -11.66
C LEU A 118 -5.35 -6.76 -12.85
N GLN A 119 -4.57 -7.19 -13.84
CA GLN A 119 -4.24 -6.38 -15.01
C GLN A 119 -5.48 -5.99 -15.82
N LYS A 120 -6.42 -6.93 -15.99
CA LYS A 120 -7.68 -6.64 -16.68
C LYS A 120 -8.48 -5.55 -15.96
N ALA A 121 -8.53 -5.56 -14.64
CA ALA A 121 -9.19 -4.50 -13.87
C ALA A 121 -8.46 -3.16 -14.02
N CYS A 122 -7.12 -3.16 -14.04
CA CYS A 122 -6.31 -1.96 -14.29
C CYS A 122 -6.62 -1.34 -15.66
N ASP A 123 -6.68 -2.16 -16.70
CA ASP A 123 -6.98 -1.72 -18.07
C ASP A 123 -8.40 -1.12 -18.16
N ASP A 124 -9.37 -1.79 -17.55
CA ASP A 124 -10.75 -1.32 -17.49
C ASP A 124 -10.90 -0.03 -16.67
N ALA A 125 -10.20 0.10 -15.55
CA ALA A 125 -10.21 1.32 -14.74
C ALA A 125 -9.64 2.52 -15.51
N LYS A 126 -8.56 2.32 -16.24
CA LYS A 126 -8.00 3.35 -17.12
C LYS A 126 -8.99 3.75 -18.21
N ALA A 127 -9.64 2.79 -18.86
CA ALA A 127 -10.57 3.03 -19.96
C ALA A 127 -11.89 3.64 -19.51
N LYS A 128 -12.45 3.20 -18.38
CA LYS A 128 -13.81 3.53 -17.94
C LYS A 128 -13.87 4.63 -16.88
N LEU A 129 -12.85 4.71 -16.00
CA LEU A 129 -12.78 5.64 -14.88
C LEU A 129 -11.70 6.72 -15.05
N GLY A 130 -10.79 6.54 -16.01
CA GLY A 130 -9.65 7.45 -16.22
C GLY A 130 -8.57 7.34 -15.13
N ILE A 131 -8.58 6.29 -14.33
CA ILE A 131 -7.63 6.04 -13.25
C ILE A 131 -6.45 5.25 -13.80
N SER A 132 -5.24 5.81 -13.71
CA SER A 132 -4.02 5.08 -14.03
C SER A 132 -3.56 4.22 -12.85
N SER A 133 -2.86 3.12 -13.13
CA SER A 133 -2.38 2.23 -12.07
C SER A 133 -1.10 1.50 -12.47
N HIS A 134 -0.36 1.08 -11.44
CA HIS A 134 0.74 0.15 -11.54
C HIS A 134 0.58 -0.97 -10.51
N LEU A 135 1.09 -2.16 -10.83
CA LEU A 135 1.16 -3.30 -9.91
C LEU A 135 2.58 -3.40 -9.34
N ILE A 136 2.66 -3.60 -8.03
CA ILE A 136 3.89 -3.87 -7.30
C ILE A 136 3.77 -5.28 -6.71
N MET A 137 4.66 -6.19 -7.10
CA MET A 137 4.65 -7.55 -6.58
C MET A 137 5.47 -7.63 -5.30
N CYS A 138 4.86 -8.04 -4.20
CA CYS A 138 5.55 -8.18 -2.93
C CYS A 138 5.99 -9.63 -2.65
N PHE A 139 7.15 -9.75 -1.99
CA PHE A 139 7.57 -10.98 -1.33
C PHE A 139 7.13 -10.97 0.11
N LEU A 140 6.56 -12.08 0.57
CA LEU A 140 6.20 -12.28 1.97
C LEU A 140 7.47 -12.56 2.80
N ARG A 141 7.85 -11.62 3.65
CA ARG A 141 9.15 -11.64 4.36
C ARG A 141 9.27 -12.71 5.44
N HIS A 142 8.15 -13.29 5.88
CA HIS A 142 8.18 -14.43 6.79
C HIS A 142 8.61 -15.73 6.09
N LEU A 143 8.54 -15.78 4.75
CA LEU A 143 9.05 -16.89 3.94
C LEU A 143 10.56 -16.73 3.68
N SER A 144 11.18 -17.73 3.04
CA SER A 144 12.59 -17.70 2.72
C SER A 144 12.92 -16.82 1.51
N GLU A 145 14.19 -16.40 1.39
CA GLU A 145 14.65 -15.69 0.19
C GLU A 145 14.61 -16.60 -1.06
N GLU A 146 14.81 -17.92 -0.89
CA GLU A 146 14.67 -18.90 -1.96
C GLU A 146 13.25 -18.92 -2.54
N ALA A 147 12.22 -18.88 -1.69
CA ALA A 147 10.82 -18.76 -2.12
C ALA A 147 10.59 -17.42 -2.87
N ALA A 148 11.25 -16.34 -2.47
CA ALA A 148 11.19 -15.07 -3.17
C ALA A 148 11.84 -15.16 -4.58
N PHE A 149 12.96 -15.88 -4.73
CA PHE A 149 13.55 -16.13 -6.04
C PHE A 149 12.62 -16.91 -6.96
N GLU A 150 11.96 -17.97 -6.48
CA GLU A 150 10.97 -18.72 -7.24
C GLU A 150 9.81 -17.83 -7.72
N THR A 151 9.35 -16.94 -6.85
CA THR A 151 8.29 -15.98 -7.18
C THR A 151 8.77 -14.94 -8.20
N LEU A 152 10.01 -14.45 -8.07
CA LEU A 152 10.60 -13.54 -9.05
C LEU A 152 10.67 -14.19 -10.44
N GLU A 153 11.08 -15.46 -10.53
CA GLU A 153 11.10 -16.19 -11.80
C GLU A 153 9.70 -16.30 -12.43
N GLN A 154 8.67 -16.55 -11.62
CA GLN A 154 7.28 -16.56 -12.10
C GLN A 154 6.81 -15.18 -12.61
N ALA A 155 7.35 -14.10 -12.09
CA ALA A 155 7.01 -12.73 -12.47
C ALA A 155 7.67 -12.29 -13.79
N LEU A 156 8.82 -12.87 -14.18
CA LEU A 156 9.58 -12.43 -15.36
C LEU A 156 8.78 -12.40 -16.68
N PRO A 157 7.90 -13.37 -16.99
CA PRO A 157 7.04 -13.30 -18.18
C PRO A 157 6.04 -12.13 -18.15
N TYR A 158 5.79 -11.56 -16.98
CA TYR A 158 4.82 -10.46 -16.75
C TYR A 158 5.48 -9.12 -16.41
N LYS A 159 6.77 -8.99 -16.71
CA LYS A 159 7.58 -7.82 -16.35
C LYS A 159 6.96 -6.50 -16.81
N ASP A 160 6.33 -6.48 -17.98
CA ASP A 160 5.70 -5.26 -18.51
C ASP A 160 4.43 -4.85 -17.77
N GLN A 161 3.88 -5.72 -16.90
CA GLN A 161 2.71 -5.49 -16.08
C GLN A 161 3.06 -5.12 -14.63
N ILE A 162 4.32 -5.35 -14.21
CA ILE A 162 4.79 -5.14 -12.84
C ILE A 162 5.84 -4.03 -12.84
N ILE A 163 5.56 -2.91 -12.17
CA ILE A 163 6.49 -1.76 -12.15
C ILE A 163 7.63 -1.95 -11.15
N ALA A 164 7.34 -2.60 -10.02
CA ALA A 164 8.28 -2.73 -8.92
C ALA A 164 8.10 -4.04 -8.16
N ILE A 165 9.13 -4.41 -7.42
CA ILE A 165 9.12 -5.49 -6.44
C ILE A 165 9.10 -4.88 -5.04
N GLY A 166 8.26 -5.42 -4.16
CA GLY A 166 8.11 -4.99 -2.78
C GLY A 166 8.46 -6.09 -1.77
N LEU A 167 8.52 -5.70 -0.51
CA LEU A 167 8.72 -6.59 0.64
C LEU A 167 7.70 -6.21 1.71
N ASP A 168 6.86 -7.16 2.14
CA ASP A 168 5.80 -6.92 3.11
C ASP A 168 5.61 -8.09 4.10
N SER A 169 4.47 -8.14 4.79
CA SER A 169 4.14 -9.12 5.82
C SER A 169 4.83 -8.84 7.16
N SER A 170 4.98 -9.84 8.03
CA SER A 170 5.52 -9.72 9.40
C SER A 170 6.90 -9.09 9.43
N GLU A 171 7.01 -7.86 9.93
CA GLU A 171 8.26 -7.13 9.93
C GLU A 171 9.24 -7.58 11.01
N VAL A 172 8.74 -7.70 12.27
CA VAL A 172 9.57 -8.02 13.42
C VAL A 172 10.18 -9.41 13.30
N GLY A 173 11.51 -9.49 13.38
CA GLY A 173 12.27 -10.74 13.22
C GLY A 173 12.57 -11.14 11.78
N HIS A 174 12.13 -10.35 10.79
CA HIS A 174 12.37 -10.57 9.37
C HIS A 174 13.00 -9.33 8.71
N PRO A 175 14.27 -9.02 9.01
CA PRO A 175 14.94 -7.81 8.52
C PRO A 175 15.09 -7.80 6.99
N PRO A 176 15.17 -6.61 6.37
CA PRO A 176 15.42 -6.49 4.93
C PRO A 176 16.69 -7.21 4.46
N SER A 177 17.74 -7.29 5.28
CA SER A 177 18.99 -8.02 4.99
C SER A 177 18.78 -9.48 4.57
N LYS A 178 17.70 -10.12 5.02
CA LYS A 178 17.30 -11.47 4.62
C LYS A 178 17.03 -11.60 3.11
N PHE A 179 16.70 -10.51 2.41
CA PHE A 179 16.28 -10.48 1.01
C PHE A 179 17.26 -9.73 0.08
N GLU A 180 18.48 -9.48 0.53
CA GLU A 180 19.45 -8.67 -0.21
C GLU A 180 19.73 -9.21 -1.63
N ARG A 181 19.91 -10.52 -1.79
CA ARG A 181 20.27 -11.14 -3.07
C ARG A 181 19.12 -11.10 -4.07
N VAL A 182 17.88 -11.40 -3.63
CA VAL A 182 16.73 -11.39 -4.53
C VAL A 182 16.37 -9.96 -4.97
N PHE A 183 16.54 -8.96 -4.10
CA PHE A 183 16.36 -7.55 -4.47
C PHE A 183 17.46 -7.07 -5.44
N ALA A 184 18.71 -7.51 -5.25
CA ALA A 184 19.78 -7.26 -6.21
C ALA A 184 19.43 -7.84 -7.59
N LYS A 185 18.89 -9.07 -7.63
CA LYS A 185 18.44 -9.71 -8.88
C LYS A 185 17.26 -8.98 -9.50
N ALA A 186 16.28 -8.55 -8.71
CA ALA A 186 15.14 -7.77 -9.20
C ALA A 186 15.59 -6.46 -9.89
N ARG A 187 16.54 -5.74 -9.30
CA ARG A 187 17.12 -4.53 -9.91
C ARG A 187 17.91 -4.85 -11.18
N GLU A 188 18.70 -5.93 -11.17
CA GLU A 188 19.47 -6.38 -12.34
C GLU A 188 18.57 -6.65 -13.57
N VAL A 189 17.39 -7.25 -13.34
CA VAL A 189 16.44 -7.52 -14.40
C VAL A 189 15.53 -6.31 -14.74
N GLY A 190 15.74 -5.18 -14.03
CA GLY A 190 15.17 -3.86 -14.36
C GLY A 190 13.87 -3.51 -13.66
N PHE A 191 13.52 -4.14 -12.54
CA PHE A 191 12.44 -3.68 -11.67
C PHE A 191 12.89 -2.52 -10.79
N LEU A 192 11.98 -1.59 -10.51
CA LEU A 192 12.07 -0.73 -9.34
C LEU A 192 11.85 -1.57 -8.08
N VAL A 193 12.27 -1.07 -6.92
CA VAL A 193 12.12 -1.80 -5.66
C VAL A 193 11.64 -0.90 -4.54
N VAL A 194 10.77 -1.42 -3.69
CA VAL A 194 10.21 -0.77 -2.49
C VAL A 194 10.22 -1.78 -1.33
N ALA A 195 10.12 -1.32 -0.10
CA ALA A 195 10.05 -2.22 1.05
C ALA A 195 9.35 -1.57 2.24
N HIS A 196 8.52 -2.35 2.93
CA HIS A 196 8.05 -2.01 4.28
C HIS A 196 9.23 -2.05 5.24
N ALA A 197 9.48 -0.94 5.91
CA ALA A 197 10.50 -0.85 6.93
C ALA A 197 10.19 0.29 7.91
N GLY A 198 10.37 0.03 9.21
CA GLY A 198 10.11 1.02 10.24
C GLY A 198 8.62 1.27 10.49
N GLU A 199 7.77 0.26 10.33
CA GLU A 199 6.39 0.23 10.82
C GLU A 199 6.36 -0.19 12.30
N GLU A 200 6.60 -1.48 12.58
CA GLU A 200 6.83 -2.04 13.91
C GLU A 200 8.32 -2.30 14.17
N GLY A 201 9.08 -2.60 13.13
CA GLY A 201 10.51 -2.85 13.17
C GLY A 201 11.31 -1.59 13.46
N PRO A 202 12.53 -1.73 13.98
CA PRO A 202 13.39 -0.60 14.38
C PRO A 202 13.90 0.21 13.18
N ALA A 203 14.43 1.41 13.44
CA ALA A 203 15.03 2.29 12.43
C ALA A 203 16.16 1.61 11.64
N GLU A 204 16.84 0.63 12.22
CA GLU A 204 17.85 -0.18 11.54
C GLU A 204 17.30 -0.91 10.30
N TYR A 205 16.02 -1.31 10.31
CA TYR A 205 15.41 -1.93 9.14
C TYR A 205 15.23 -0.95 7.99
N VAL A 206 15.01 0.34 8.29
CA VAL A 206 15.01 1.39 7.27
C VAL A 206 16.40 1.58 6.68
N TRP A 207 17.46 1.58 7.52
CA TRP A 207 18.84 1.60 7.04
C TRP A 207 19.14 0.42 6.12
N GLU A 208 18.76 -0.80 6.50
CA GLU A 208 18.95 -2.00 5.67
C GLU A 208 18.18 -1.91 4.34
N ALA A 209 16.95 -1.42 4.35
CA ALA A 209 16.18 -1.22 3.12
C ALA A 209 16.89 -0.23 2.17
N LEU A 210 17.44 0.86 2.69
CA LEU A 210 18.19 1.84 1.91
C LEU A 210 19.53 1.30 1.40
N ASP A 211 20.32 0.64 2.25
CA ASP A 211 21.71 0.29 1.95
C ASP A 211 21.84 -1.07 1.25
N LEU A 212 21.03 -2.04 1.63
CA LEU A 212 21.10 -3.41 1.11
C LEU A 212 20.10 -3.64 -0.03
N LEU A 213 18.84 -3.29 0.19
CA LEU A 213 17.82 -3.44 -0.86
C LEU A 213 17.90 -2.33 -1.91
N LYS A 214 18.41 -1.15 -1.56
CA LYS A 214 18.53 0.04 -2.42
C LYS A 214 17.18 0.47 -2.98
N VAL A 215 16.21 0.58 -2.09
CA VAL A 215 14.83 0.88 -2.44
C VAL A 215 14.65 2.28 -3.04
N ASN A 216 13.65 2.42 -3.89
CA ASN A 216 13.23 3.69 -4.47
C ASN A 216 12.25 4.43 -3.54
N ARG A 217 11.64 3.72 -2.58
CA ARG A 217 10.66 4.22 -1.64
C ARG A 217 10.61 3.31 -0.41
N ILE A 218 10.42 3.90 0.77
CA ILE A 218 10.15 3.16 2.02
C ILE A 218 8.65 3.14 2.27
N ASP A 219 8.10 1.97 2.49
CA ASP A 219 6.71 1.83 2.87
C ASP A 219 6.61 1.89 4.40
N HIS A 220 5.69 2.72 4.92
CA HIS A 220 5.58 3.24 6.29
C HIS A 220 6.72 4.18 6.68
N GLY A 221 7.79 3.66 7.28
CA GLY A 221 8.96 4.43 7.69
C GLY A 221 8.73 5.32 8.92
N VAL A 222 7.62 5.19 9.64
CA VAL A 222 7.23 6.08 10.75
C VAL A 222 8.21 6.03 11.92
N ARG A 223 8.90 4.91 12.14
CA ARG A 223 9.93 4.77 13.18
C ARG A 223 11.28 5.35 12.80
N SER A 224 11.43 5.91 11.61
CA SER A 224 12.65 6.64 11.23
C SER A 224 12.92 7.84 12.13
N GLU A 225 11.89 8.41 12.77
CA GLU A 225 12.01 9.55 13.70
C GLU A 225 12.86 9.20 14.94
N GLU A 226 13.05 7.92 15.24
CA GLU A 226 13.87 7.44 16.37
C GLU A 226 15.38 7.60 16.12
N ASP A 227 15.81 7.84 14.87
CA ASP A 227 17.20 7.98 14.47
C ASP A 227 17.43 9.30 13.70
N SER A 228 18.14 10.22 14.34
CA SER A 228 18.39 11.56 13.79
C SER A 228 19.29 11.56 12.54
N GLU A 229 20.21 10.61 12.40
CA GLU A 229 21.06 10.48 11.22
C GLU A 229 20.26 9.94 10.03
N LEU A 230 19.38 8.97 10.29
CA LEU A 230 18.44 8.47 9.31
C LEU A 230 17.52 9.58 8.82
N MET A 231 16.95 10.37 9.72
CA MET A 231 16.11 11.51 9.37
C MET A 231 16.84 12.51 8.45
N GLN A 232 18.07 12.87 8.76
CA GLN A 232 18.89 13.74 7.91
C GLN A 232 19.12 13.13 6.52
N ARG A 233 19.33 11.82 6.44
CA ARG A 233 19.50 11.11 5.16
C ARG A 233 18.23 11.14 4.33
N LEU A 234 17.08 10.80 4.93
CA LEU A 234 15.78 10.79 4.25
C LEU A 234 15.44 12.17 3.67
N ILE A 235 15.69 13.25 4.44
CA ILE A 235 15.49 14.63 4.00
C ILE A 235 16.43 14.99 2.84
N ARG A 236 17.73 14.72 3.00
CA ARG A 236 18.76 15.03 1.99
C ARG A 236 18.50 14.32 0.67
N GLU A 237 18.13 13.05 0.73
CA GLU A 237 17.91 12.20 -0.45
C GLU A 237 16.50 12.31 -0.99
N LYS A 238 15.61 13.04 -0.30
CA LYS A 238 14.17 13.14 -0.59
C LYS A 238 13.52 11.77 -0.74
N MET A 239 13.94 10.83 0.11
CA MET A 239 13.41 9.47 0.10
C MET A 239 11.95 9.47 0.54
N PRO A 240 11.00 8.99 -0.31
CA PRO A 240 9.61 8.99 0.05
C PRO A 240 9.28 7.95 1.12
N LEU A 241 8.42 8.33 2.06
CA LEU A 241 7.78 7.43 3.03
C LEU A 241 6.29 7.35 2.73
N THR A 242 5.76 6.16 2.48
CA THR A 242 4.32 5.96 2.26
C THR A 242 3.61 5.64 3.57
N VAL A 243 3.21 6.69 4.28
CA VAL A 243 2.61 6.60 5.61
C VAL A 243 1.14 6.24 5.52
N CYS A 244 0.69 5.38 6.43
CA CYS A 244 -0.67 4.84 6.48
C CYS A 244 -1.32 5.12 7.85
N PRO A 245 -1.94 6.30 8.05
CA PRO A 245 -2.33 6.77 9.38
C PRO A 245 -3.34 5.88 10.10
N LEU A 246 -4.42 5.47 9.44
CA LEU A 246 -5.44 4.60 10.05
C LEU A 246 -4.90 3.20 10.35
N SER A 247 -4.01 2.68 9.49
CA SER A 247 -3.29 1.43 9.75
C SER A 247 -2.44 1.55 11.01
N ASN A 248 -1.64 2.61 11.14
CA ASN A 248 -0.79 2.83 12.30
C ASN A 248 -1.59 2.92 13.61
N LEU A 249 -2.78 3.52 13.57
CA LEU A 249 -3.68 3.54 14.72
C LEU A 249 -4.27 2.15 15.01
N LYS A 250 -4.78 1.47 13.99
CA LYS A 250 -5.47 0.19 14.12
C LYS A 250 -4.55 -0.95 14.58
N LEU A 251 -3.29 -0.91 14.15
CA LEU A 251 -2.25 -1.87 14.54
C LEU A 251 -1.47 -1.47 15.80
N CYS A 252 -1.91 -0.41 16.48
CA CYS A 252 -1.32 0.07 17.72
C CYS A 252 0.15 0.54 17.59
N VAL A 253 0.57 0.96 16.40
CA VAL A 253 1.86 1.66 16.19
C VAL A 253 1.81 3.02 16.87
N VAL A 254 0.64 3.67 16.84
CA VAL A 254 0.30 4.84 17.66
C VAL A 254 -0.96 4.54 18.49
N GLU A 255 -1.02 5.03 19.72
CA GLU A 255 -2.17 4.82 20.61
C GLU A 255 -3.33 5.78 20.30
N ASP A 256 -3.02 6.95 19.78
CA ASP A 256 -3.97 8.02 19.47
C ASP A 256 -3.51 8.73 18.18
N MET A 257 -4.45 9.05 17.29
CA MET A 257 -4.16 9.79 16.06
C MET A 257 -3.55 11.17 16.35
N GLN A 258 -3.86 11.79 17.49
CA GLN A 258 -3.24 13.06 17.91
C GLN A 258 -1.72 12.93 18.16
N GLN A 259 -1.23 11.71 18.39
CA GLN A 259 0.20 11.43 18.60
C GLN A 259 0.91 11.02 17.32
N HIS A 260 0.18 10.83 16.22
CA HIS A 260 0.76 10.41 14.95
C HIS A 260 1.80 11.42 14.44
N ASN A 261 2.96 10.93 14.02
CA ASN A 261 4.10 11.78 13.71
C ASN A 261 4.13 12.35 12.27
N ILE A 262 3.16 12.02 11.42
CA ILE A 262 3.17 12.42 9.99
C ILE A 262 3.33 13.95 9.81
N ARG A 263 2.67 14.77 10.64
CA ARG A 263 2.81 16.23 10.57
C ARG A 263 4.23 16.67 10.94
N ARG A 264 4.83 16.08 12.00
CA ARG A 264 6.21 16.39 12.40
C ARG A 264 7.20 16.01 11.32
N LEU A 265 7.04 14.83 10.71
CA LEU A 265 7.87 14.38 9.58
C LEU A 265 7.78 15.35 8.40
N LEU A 266 6.55 15.76 8.04
CA LEU A 266 6.30 16.73 6.98
C LEU A 266 6.99 18.08 7.27
N GLN A 267 6.83 18.61 8.49
CA GLN A 267 7.40 19.89 8.92
C GLN A 267 8.94 19.87 9.01
N GLN A 268 9.52 18.71 9.27
CA GLN A 268 10.97 18.51 9.23
C GLN A 268 11.53 18.38 7.80
N GLY A 269 10.65 18.32 6.79
CA GLY A 269 11.05 18.22 5.39
C GLY A 269 11.19 16.80 4.84
N VAL A 270 10.69 15.80 5.56
CA VAL A 270 10.61 14.43 5.05
C VAL A 270 9.54 14.35 3.98
N HIS A 271 9.81 13.60 2.92
CA HIS A 271 8.90 13.42 1.79
C HIS A 271 7.85 12.35 2.12
N VAL A 272 6.87 12.69 2.96
CA VAL A 272 5.80 11.79 3.40
C VAL A 272 4.57 11.88 2.51
N THR A 273 3.91 10.74 2.30
CA THR A 273 2.62 10.63 1.59
C THR A 273 1.57 9.98 2.48
N VAL A 274 0.29 10.11 2.14
CA VAL A 274 -0.85 9.51 2.86
C VAL A 274 -1.39 8.36 2.03
N ASN A 275 -1.64 7.22 2.67
CA ASN A 275 -2.14 6.01 2.02
C ASN A 275 -3.08 5.25 2.95
N SER A 276 -3.82 4.27 2.42
CA SER A 276 -4.82 3.53 3.19
C SER A 276 -4.39 2.15 3.66
N ASP A 277 -3.32 1.57 3.07
CA ASP A 277 -2.78 0.26 3.41
C ASP A 277 -3.76 -0.88 3.13
N ASP A 278 -4.55 -1.28 4.11
CA ASP A 278 -5.59 -2.30 4.03
C ASP A 278 -6.96 -1.69 4.43
N PRO A 279 -7.55 -0.86 3.56
CA PRO A 279 -8.65 0.04 3.94
C PRO A 279 -9.91 -0.68 4.43
N SER A 280 -10.20 -1.88 3.93
CA SER A 280 -11.34 -2.68 4.40
C SER A 280 -11.21 -3.10 5.87
N TYR A 281 -9.98 -3.31 6.33
CA TYR A 281 -9.68 -3.77 7.69
C TYR A 281 -9.40 -2.63 8.66
N PHE A 282 -8.83 -1.53 8.19
CA PHE A 282 -8.36 -0.44 9.03
C PHE A 282 -9.34 0.74 9.12
N GLY A 283 -10.49 0.63 8.46
CA GLY A 283 -11.62 1.51 8.70
C GLY A 283 -11.70 2.74 7.79
N GLY A 284 -11.01 2.75 6.66
CA GLY A 284 -11.20 3.83 5.69
C GLY A 284 -10.21 3.87 4.54
N TYR A 285 -10.67 4.47 3.44
CA TYR A 285 -9.92 4.69 2.20
C TYR A 285 -9.14 6.01 2.25
N MET A 286 -8.76 6.56 1.11
CA MET A 286 -7.88 7.72 1.03
C MET A 286 -8.46 8.96 1.69
N ASN A 287 -9.72 9.30 1.44
CA ASN A 287 -10.34 10.46 2.07
C ASN A 287 -10.43 10.32 3.58
N ASP A 288 -10.73 9.11 4.09
CA ASP A 288 -10.83 8.86 5.54
C ASP A 288 -9.46 9.05 6.21
N ASN A 289 -8.37 8.59 5.59
CA ASN A 289 -7.01 8.80 6.09
C ASN A 289 -6.64 10.30 6.13
N PHE A 290 -6.92 11.05 5.07
CA PHE A 290 -6.70 12.49 5.04
C PHE A 290 -7.55 13.23 6.09
N ILE A 291 -8.83 12.87 6.26
CA ILE A 291 -9.72 13.48 7.25
C ILE A 291 -9.22 13.20 8.67
N ALA A 292 -8.86 11.93 8.96
CA ALA A 292 -8.40 11.54 10.28
C ALA A 292 -7.19 12.36 10.76
N ILE A 293 -6.17 12.50 9.91
CA ILE A 293 -4.98 13.30 10.27
C ILE A 293 -5.26 14.81 10.25
N ALA A 294 -6.12 15.29 9.34
CA ALA A 294 -6.46 16.69 9.25
C ALA A 294 -7.18 17.17 10.50
N GLU A 295 -8.09 16.37 11.05
CA GLU A 295 -8.82 16.69 12.28
C GLU A 295 -7.96 16.52 13.52
N ALA A 296 -7.28 15.37 13.66
CA ALA A 296 -6.52 15.06 14.88
C ALA A 296 -5.27 15.93 15.05
N LEU A 297 -4.60 16.27 13.95
CA LEU A 297 -3.34 17.02 13.95
C LEU A 297 -3.52 18.50 13.57
N ASP A 298 -4.74 18.93 13.31
CA ASP A 298 -5.07 20.31 12.86
C ASP A 298 -4.24 20.77 11.66
N LEU A 299 -4.21 19.93 10.60
CA LEU A 299 -3.46 20.26 9.39
C LEU A 299 -4.07 21.46 8.67
N SER A 300 -3.21 22.35 8.19
CA SER A 300 -3.60 23.44 7.32
C SER A 300 -3.91 22.96 5.89
N ASN A 301 -4.63 23.78 5.14
CA ASN A 301 -4.90 23.50 3.72
C ASN A 301 -3.61 23.34 2.92
N GLU A 302 -2.56 24.09 3.24
CA GLU A 302 -1.26 23.99 2.56
C GLU A 302 -0.54 22.68 2.90
N GLU A 303 -0.58 22.22 4.15
CA GLU A 303 -0.03 20.91 4.53
C GLU A 303 -0.77 19.77 3.80
N LEU A 304 -2.10 19.85 3.67
CA LEU A 304 -2.89 18.85 2.90
C LEU A 304 -2.53 18.84 1.42
N LYS A 305 -2.38 20.02 0.79
CA LYS A 305 -1.92 20.14 -0.60
C LYS A 305 -0.50 19.60 -0.77
N GLN A 306 0.38 19.84 0.20
CA GLN A 306 1.75 19.34 0.17
C GLN A 306 1.78 17.81 0.23
N LEU A 307 1.00 17.18 1.13
CA LEU A 307 0.88 15.72 1.20
C LEU A 307 0.37 15.12 -0.12
N ALA A 308 -0.65 15.73 -0.74
CA ALA A 308 -1.14 15.28 -2.03
C ALA A 308 -0.11 15.50 -3.16
N THR A 309 0.65 16.59 -3.12
CA THR A 309 1.74 16.86 -4.08
C THR A 309 2.83 15.80 -3.95
N HIS A 310 3.26 15.50 -2.73
CA HIS A 310 4.26 14.46 -2.47
C HIS A 310 3.85 13.09 -3.03
N SER A 311 2.56 12.74 -3.03
CA SER A 311 2.12 11.47 -3.57
C SER A 311 2.40 11.34 -5.08
N PHE A 312 2.25 12.42 -5.84
CA PHE A 312 2.60 12.42 -7.27
C PHE A 312 4.11 12.45 -7.49
N GLU A 313 4.84 13.27 -6.71
CA GLU A 313 6.30 13.33 -6.80
C GLU A 313 6.95 11.96 -6.52
N ALA A 314 6.41 11.22 -5.53
CA ALA A 314 6.88 9.89 -5.13
C ALA A 314 6.41 8.75 -6.04
N SER A 315 5.42 8.97 -6.91
CA SER A 315 4.87 7.95 -7.80
C SER A 315 5.83 7.57 -8.93
N PHE A 316 5.60 6.41 -9.53
CA PHE A 316 6.37 5.91 -10.66
C PHE A 316 5.80 6.29 -12.04
N ILE A 317 4.88 7.27 -12.09
CA ILE A 317 4.37 7.79 -13.35
C ILE A 317 5.38 8.75 -14.02
N PRO A 318 5.25 8.98 -15.35
CA PRO A 318 6.11 9.94 -16.06
C PRO A 318 5.99 11.36 -15.51
N GLU A 319 7.09 12.13 -15.57
CA GLU A 319 7.18 13.47 -15.00
C GLU A 319 6.09 14.42 -15.52
N ALA A 320 5.77 14.34 -16.81
CA ALA A 320 4.70 15.18 -17.40
C ALA A 320 3.31 14.91 -16.78
N GLU A 321 3.05 13.67 -16.37
CA GLU A 321 1.80 13.33 -15.67
C GLU A 321 1.82 13.83 -14.23
N LYS A 322 2.97 13.74 -13.52
CA LYS A 322 3.14 14.33 -12.19
C LYS A 322 2.86 15.83 -12.21
N GLU A 323 3.51 16.55 -13.12
CA GLU A 323 3.33 17.99 -13.27
C GLU A 323 1.88 18.40 -13.55
N LYS A 324 1.18 17.63 -14.38
CA LYS A 324 -0.25 17.85 -14.67
C LYS A 324 -1.08 17.87 -13.38
N TRP A 325 -0.92 16.84 -12.54
CA TRP A 325 -1.70 16.70 -11.31
C TRP A 325 -1.27 17.71 -10.23
N ILE A 326 0.03 17.95 -10.09
CA ILE A 326 0.58 18.97 -9.17
C ILE A 326 0.06 20.35 -9.51
N ASN A 327 -0.03 20.69 -10.81
CA ASN A 327 -0.60 21.97 -11.24
C ASN A 327 -2.10 22.08 -10.92
N GLN A 328 -2.86 20.98 -10.98
CA GLN A 328 -4.26 20.98 -10.54
C GLN A 328 -4.37 21.20 -9.03
N ILE A 329 -3.52 20.58 -8.22
CA ILE A 329 -3.49 20.81 -6.76
C ILE A 329 -3.21 22.29 -6.46
N ARG A 330 -2.22 22.89 -7.13
CA ARG A 330 -1.86 24.31 -6.95
C ARG A 330 -3.00 25.26 -7.31
N ALA A 331 -3.83 24.89 -8.27
CA ALA A 331 -4.96 25.71 -8.72
C ALA A 331 -6.18 25.68 -7.76
N LEU A 332 -6.24 24.77 -6.81
CA LEU A 332 -7.30 24.74 -5.80
C LEU A 332 -7.14 25.91 -4.82
N ILE A 333 -8.25 26.65 -4.58
CA ILE A 333 -8.26 27.87 -3.74
C ILE A 333 -9.03 27.60 -2.43
#